data_595826f0cf1cab2fee9b7abf67c8273e
#
_entry.id   595826f0cf1cab2fee9b7abf67c8273e
#
_cell.length_a   1.000
_cell.length_b   1.000
_cell.length_c   1.000
_cell.angle_alpha   90.00
_cell.angle_beta   90.00
_cell.angle_gamma   90.00
#
_symmetry.space_group_name_H-M   'P 1'
#
loop_
_entity.id
_entity.type
_entity.pdbx_description
1 polymer ?
#
loop_
_entity_poly.entity_id
_entity_poly.type
_entity_poly.pdbx_seq_one_letter_code
_entity_poly.pdbx_strand_id
1 'polypeptide(L)'
;MPVYQIDAPVLAEGHVVTLPILRASAGFPSPASTFWWRVEGDCLWDVGIRDGDIIAVDRAGRRRLGRAVLAVVEGAVTAKILRKRDGRYFLAPANSREDFPDIELTEDSEIWGVIAGVVRRYDLA
;
A
#
# COMPACT_ATOMS: atom_id res chain seq x y z
N MET A 1 4.14 9.17 0.20
CA MET A 1 5.01 8.02 -0.03
C MET A 1 4.80 7.52 -1.45
N PRO A 2 5.74 7.81 -2.35
CA PRO A 2 5.63 7.31 -3.72
C PRO A 2 5.77 5.79 -3.76
N VAL A 3 5.11 5.18 -4.73
CA VAL A 3 5.17 3.75 -4.97
C VAL A 3 5.30 3.50 -6.46
N TYR A 4 5.86 2.36 -6.81
CA TYR A 4 6.06 1.96 -8.20
C TYR A 4 5.51 0.57 -8.41
N GLN A 5 4.74 0.40 -9.46
CA GLN A 5 4.24 -0.90 -9.84
C GLN A 5 5.39 -1.77 -10.33
N ILE A 6 5.41 -3.02 -9.91
CA ILE A 6 6.39 -4.01 -10.35
C ILE A 6 5.69 -5.17 -11.01
N ASP A 7 6.39 -5.86 -11.87
CA ASP A 7 5.85 -7.04 -12.54
C ASP A 7 5.75 -8.20 -11.55
N ALA A 8 4.60 -8.86 -11.53
CA ALA A 8 4.37 -9.98 -10.65
C ALA A 8 5.41 -11.11 -10.79
N PRO A 9 5.89 -11.43 -11.98
CA PRO A 9 6.91 -12.48 -12.14
C PRO A 9 8.18 -12.23 -11.36
N VAL A 10 8.56 -10.96 -11.11
CA VAL A 10 9.76 -10.63 -10.35
C VAL A 10 9.68 -11.19 -8.94
N LEU A 11 8.51 -11.17 -8.33
CA LEU A 11 8.31 -11.74 -6.99
C LEU A 11 8.37 -13.25 -7.01
N ALA A 12 7.92 -13.87 -8.08
CA ALA A 12 7.90 -15.33 -8.18
C ALA A 12 9.28 -15.95 -8.23
N GLU A 13 10.27 -15.24 -8.77
CA GLU A 13 11.61 -15.80 -8.93
C GLU A 13 12.39 -15.94 -7.63
N GLY A 14 12.38 -14.93 -6.81
CA GLY A 14 13.16 -14.92 -5.58
C GLY A 14 12.35 -15.00 -4.30
N HIS A 15 11.05 -14.85 -4.40
CA HIS A 15 10.19 -14.66 -3.23
C HIS A 15 8.92 -15.49 -3.30
N VAL A 16 8.92 -16.53 -4.12
CA VAL A 16 7.77 -17.39 -4.35
C VAL A 16 7.22 -18.00 -3.07
N VAL A 17 8.08 -18.24 -2.10
CA VAL A 17 7.67 -18.82 -0.81
C VAL A 17 6.66 -17.92 -0.09
N THR A 18 6.82 -16.61 -0.24
CA THR A 18 5.92 -15.65 0.39
C THR A 18 4.54 -15.64 -0.26
N LEU A 19 4.48 -15.73 -1.58
CA LEU A 19 3.21 -15.68 -2.30
C LEU A 19 2.24 -16.80 -1.91
N PRO A 20 2.66 -18.07 -1.82
CA PRO A 20 1.78 -19.13 -1.34
C PRO A 20 1.27 -18.91 0.07
N ILE A 21 2.12 -18.39 0.96
CA ILE A 21 1.75 -18.08 2.33
C ILE A 21 0.65 -17.01 2.35
N LEU A 22 0.84 -15.94 1.59
CA LEU A 22 -0.14 -14.86 1.50
C LEU A 22 -1.48 -15.36 0.93
N ARG A 23 -1.44 -16.25 -0.04
CA ARG A 23 -2.63 -16.82 -0.64
C ARG A 23 -3.40 -17.72 0.33
N ALA A 24 -2.69 -18.40 1.20
CA ALA A 24 -3.28 -19.28 2.20
C ALA A 24 -3.89 -18.48 3.35
N SER A 25 -3.56 -17.21 3.49
CA SER A 25 -4.10 -16.36 4.54
C SER A 25 -5.58 -16.06 4.29
N ALA A 26 -6.41 -16.29 5.28
CA ALA A 26 -7.84 -15.97 5.19
C ALA A 26 -8.01 -14.48 4.90
N GLY A 27 -8.80 -14.15 3.89
CA GLY A 27 -9.06 -12.78 3.53
C GLY A 27 -8.04 -12.14 2.60
N PHE A 28 -7.02 -12.86 2.18
CA PHE A 28 -6.08 -12.33 1.20
C PHE A 28 -6.77 -12.27 -0.18
N PRO A 29 -6.54 -11.20 -0.96
CA PRO A 29 -7.28 -10.97 -2.19
C PRO A 29 -6.95 -12.00 -3.27
N SER A 30 -7.87 -12.15 -4.23
CA SER A 30 -7.65 -13.03 -5.36
C SER A 30 -6.52 -12.50 -6.24
N PRO A 31 -5.77 -13.37 -6.93
CA PRO A 31 -4.71 -12.93 -7.84
C PRO A 31 -5.20 -12.02 -8.95
N ALA A 32 -6.45 -12.15 -9.37
CA ALA A 32 -7.00 -11.34 -10.46
C ALA A 32 -7.17 -9.86 -10.10
N SER A 33 -7.36 -9.55 -8.81
CA SER A 33 -7.52 -8.17 -8.34
C SER A 33 -6.29 -7.65 -7.59
N THR A 34 -5.24 -8.45 -7.47
CA THR A 34 -4.05 -8.11 -6.71
C THR A 34 -2.95 -7.59 -7.63
N PHE A 35 -2.41 -6.43 -7.28
CA PHE A 35 -1.31 -5.79 -7.99
C PHE A 35 -0.19 -5.50 -7.01
N TRP A 36 1.05 -5.61 -7.47
CA TRP A 36 2.23 -5.48 -6.63
C TRP A 36 2.95 -4.17 -6.91
N TRP A 37 3.28 -3.47 -5.84
CA TRP A 37 3.93 -2.17 -5.92
C TRP A 37 5.11 -2.14 -4.95
N ARG A 38 6.16 -1.43 -5.34
CA ARG A 38 7.28 -1.17 -4.43
C ARG A 38 7.06 0.18 -3.76
N VAL A 39 7.27 0.20 -2.46
CA VAL A 39 7.14 1.39 -1.64
C VAL A 39 8.47 2.14 -1.58
N GLU A 40 8.40 3.45 -1.70
CA GLU A 40 9.55 4.32 -1.50
C GLU A 40 9.23 5.32 -0.38
N GLY A 41 10.11 5.39 0.63
CA GLY A 41 9.91 6.22 1.80
C GLY A 41 9.23 5.50 2.96
N ASP A 42 9.10 6.19 4.08
CA ASP A 42 8.69 5.60 5.36
C ASP A 42 7.45 6.25 5.99
N CYS A 43 6.60 6.90 5.20
CA CYS A 43 5.44 7.58 5.78
C CYS A 43 4.42 6.64 6.43
N LEU A 44 4.51 5.33 6.20
CA LEU A 44 3.67 4.32 6.83
C LEU A 44 4.45 3.45 7.83
N TRP A 45 5.51 4.01 8.41
CA TRP A 45 6.38 3.30 9.35
C TRP A 45 5.63 2.66 10.51
N ASP A 46 4.69 3.38 11.12
CA ASP A 46 4.00 2.91 12.33
C ASP A 46 3.08 1.72 12.06
N VAL A 47 2.67 1.50 10.81
CA VAL A 47 1.88 0.32 10.44
C VAL A 47 2.73 -0.79 9.83
N GLY A 48 4.05 -0.67 9.92
CA GLY A 48 4.97 -1.73 9.53
C GLY A 48 5.36 -1.76 8.06
N ILE A 49 5.04 -0.72 7.30
CA ILE A 49 5.41 -0.61 5.89
C ILE A 49 6.62 0.30 5.78
N ARG A 50 7.70 -0.21 5.22
CA ARG A 50 9.00 0.44 5.17
C ARG A 50 9.45 0.68 3.73
N ASP A 51 10.42 1.59 3.60
CA ASP A 51 11.08 1.82 2.32
C ASP A 51 11.58 0.51 1.73
N GLY A 52 11.31 0.29 0.45
CA GLY A 52 11.72 -0.92 -0.26
C GLY A 52 10.75 -2.09 -0.14
N ASP A 53 9.76 -2.01 0.72
CA ASP A 53 8.76 -3.06 0.85
C ASP A 53 7.94 -3.20 -0.42
N ILE A 54 7.44 -4.41 -0.63
CA ILE A 54 6.53 -4.69 -1.71
C ILE A 54 5.14 -4.87 -1.11
N ILE A 55 4.18 -4.13 -1.61
CA ILE A 55 2.81 -4.18 -1.13
C ILE A 55 1.90 -4.88 -2.13
N ALA A 56 1.00 -5.69 -1.60
CA ALA A 56 -0.08 -6.30 -2.36
C ALA A 56 -1.28 -5.37 -2.28
N VAL A 57 -1.71 -4.85 -3.41
CA VAL A 57 -2.82 -3.91 -3.48
C VAL A 57 -4.02 -4.59 -4.12
N ASP A 58 -5.14 -4.62 -3.42
CA ASP A 58 -6.38 -5.19 -3.91
C ASP A 58 -7.26 -4.08 -4.49
N ARG A 59 -7.45 -4.11 -5.81
CA ARG A 59 -8.32 -3.16 -6.50
C ARG A 59 -9.78 -3.30 -6.11
N ALA A 60 -10.20 -4.51 -5.77
CA ALA A 60 -11.56 -4.81 -5.37
C ALA A 60 -11.78 -4.69 -3.86
N GLY A 61 -10.73 -4.39 -3.11
CA GLY A 61 -10.79 -4.31 -1.66
C GLY A 61 -11.68 -3.19 -1.16
N ARG A 62 -12.28 -3.42 0.01
CA ARG A 62 -13.18 -2.46 0.62
C ARG A 62 -12.39 -1.29 1.22
N ARG A 63 -12.68 -0.07 0.74
CA ARG A 63 -12.05 1.15 1.25
C ARG A 63 -12.68 1.50 2.59
N ARG A 64 -11.95 1.29 3.67
CA ARG A 64 -12.40 1.59 5.03
C ARG A 64 -11.50 2.63 5.67
N LEU A 65 -12.09 3.45 6.51
CA LEU A 65 -11.31 4.41 7.31
C LEU A 65 -10.33 3.65 8.19
N GLY A 66 -9.13 4.18 8.31
CA GLY A 66 -8.05 3.57 9.08
C GLY A 66 -7.22 2.54 8.31
N ARG A 67 -7.64 2.18 7.10
CA ARG A 67 -6.89 1.25 6.26
C ARG A 67 -5.85 1.98 5.42
N ALA A 68 -4.75 1.30 5.17
CA ALA A 68 -3.77 1.78 4.20
C ALA A 68 -4.31 1.56 2.79
N VAL A 69 -4.22 2.59 1.97
CA VAL A 69 -4.71 2.57 0.60
C VAL A 69 -3.64 3.05 -0.35
N LEU A 70 -3.78 2.65 -1.60
CA LEU A 70 -3.01 3.22 -2.71
C LEU A 70 -3.90 4.23 -3.40
N ALA A 71 -3.40 5.44 -3.59
CA ALA A 71 -4.17 6.52 -4.17
C ALA A 71 -3.39 7.24 -5.26
N VAL A 72 -4.12 7.83 -6.20
CA VAL A 72 -3.55 8.71 -7.22
C VAL A 72 -4.00 10.12 -6.89
N VAL A 73 -3.04 11.01 -6.68
CA VAL A 73 -3.26 12.40 -6.33
C VAL A 73 -2.42 13.26 -7.26
N GLU A 74 -3.08 14.10 -8.05
CA GLU A 74 -2.41 14.98 -9.01
C GLU A 74 -1.42 14.22 -9.91
N GLY A 75 -1.82 13.04 -10.35
CA GLY A 75 -1.01 12.20 -11.22
C GLY A 75 0.08 11.39 -10.52
N ALA A 76 0.29 11.59 -9.23
CA ALA A 76 1.28 10.83 -8.46
C ALA A 76 0.61 9.71 -7.66
N VAL A 77 1.25 8.56 -7.62
CA VAL A 77 0.76 7.40 -6.86
C VAL A 77 1.40 7.41 -5.48
N THR A 78 0.57 7.28 -4.46
CA THR A 78 1.03 7.32 -3.07
C THR A 78 0.28 6.31 -2.21
N ALA A 79 0.94 5.83 -1.14
CA ALA A 79 0.34 4.94 -0.15
C ALA A 79 0.19 5.71 1.16
N LYS A 80 -1.02 5.74 1.69
CA LYS A 80 -1.35 6.48 2.91
C LYS A 80 -2.51 5.80 3.64
N ILE A 81 -2.83 6.31 4.81
CA ILE A 81 -3.99 5.86 5.59
C ILE A 81 -5.20 6.72 5.21
N LEU A 82 -6.32 6.07 4.94
CA LEU A 82 -7.56 6.79 4.66
C LEU A 82 -8.18 7.28 5.97
N ARG A 83 -8.39 8.59 6.09
CA ARG A 83 -8.97 9.24 7.25
C ARG A 83 -10.14 10.12 6.83
N LYS A 84 -10.97 10.47 7.82
CA LYS A 84 -12.08 11.39 7.62
C LYS A 84 -12.15 12.35 8.80
N ARG A 85 -12.28 13.65 8.51
CA ARG A 85 -12.48 14.70 9.51
C ARG A 85 -13.48 15.71 8.98
N ASP A 86 -14.46 16.08 9.79
CA ASP A 86 -15.46 17.09 9.45
C ASP A 86 -16.11 16.86 8.07
N GLY A 87 -16.42 15.60 7.78
CA GLY A 87 -17.05 15.23 6.52
C GLY A 87 -16.12 15.16 5.31
N ARG A 88 -14.82 15.43 5.50
CA ARG A 88 -13.83 15.42 4.43
C ARG A 88 -12.89 14.23 4.57
N TYR A 89 -12.51 13.68 3.42
CA TYR A 89 -11.57 12.56 3.39
C TYR A 89 -10.14 13.05 3.20
N PHE A 90 -9.23 12.42 3.90
CA PHE A 90 -7.80 12.72 3.89
C PHE A 90 -6.99 11.46 3.71
N LEU A 91 -5.83 11.64 3.11
CA LEU A 91 -4.78 10.63 3.10
C LEU A 91 -3.74 11.06 4.12
N ALA A 92 -3.53 10.25 5.14
CA ALA A 92 -2.67 10.60 6.26
C ALA A 92 -1.48 9.66 6.37
N PRO A 93 -0.32 10.16 6.81
CA PRO A 93 0.80 9.30 7.13
C PRO A 93 0.54 8.55 8.45
N ALA A 94 1.33 7.52 8.68
CA ALA A 94 1.38 6.82 9.95
C ALA A 94 2.85 6.70 10.37
N ASN A 95 3.41 7.82 10.78
CA ASN A 95 4.82 7.89 11.18
C ASN A 95 4.96 8.86 12.35
N SER A 96 5.25 8.29 13.53
CA SER A 96 5.46 9.07 14.75
C SER A 96 6.87 9.64 14.86
N ARG A 97 7.76 9.29 13.94
CA ARG A 97 9.17 9.70 13.96
C ARG A 97 9.46 10.89 13.07
N GLU A 98 8.65 11.10 12.05
CA GLU A 98 8.81 12.18 11.08
C GLU A 98 7.45 12.77 10.73
N ASP A 99 7.43 14.08 10.49
CA ASP A 99 6.22 14.77 10.07
C ASP A 99 6.05 14.69 8.56
N PHE A 100 4.90 14.20 8.14
CA PHE A 100 4.47 14.22 6.75
C PHE A 100 3.10 14.90 6.70
N PRO A 101 2.81 15.68 5.68
CA PRO A 101 1.51 16.37 5.61
C PRO A 101 0.36 15.40 5.28
N ASP A 102 -0.82 15.72 5.79
CA ASP A 102 -2.05 15.10 5.33
C ASP A 102 -2.38 15.66 3.94
N ILE A 103 -3.04 14.86 3.12
CA ILE A 103 -3.47 15.25 1.79
C ILE A 103 -4.98 15.14 1.73
N GLU A 104 -5.67 16.26 1.53
CA GLU A 104 -7.12 16.22 1.36
C GLU A 104 -7.47 15.62 0.00
N LEU A 105 -8.42 14.69 -0.02
CA LEU A 105 -8.92 14.11 -1.26
C LEU A 105 -9.84 15.11 -1.95
N THR A 106 -9.63 15.27 -3.24
CA THR A 106 -10.43 16.15 -4.10
C THR A 106 -11.08 15.35 -5.22
N GLU A 107 -11.81 16.01 -6.11
CA GLU A 107 -12.41 15.37 -7.27
C GLU A 107 -11.35 14.77 -8.21
N ASP A 108 -10.12 15.32 -8.17
CA ASP A 108 -9.04 14.85 -9.02
C ASP A 108 -8.22 13.73 -8.35
N SER A 109 -8.63 13.28 -7.18
CA SER A 109 -7.98 12.20 -6.46
C SER A 109 -8.75 10.91 -6.66
N GLU A 110 -8.03 9.79 -6.69
CA GLU A 110 -8.66 8.47 -6.79
C GLU A 110 -8.02 7.52 -5.80
N ILE A 111 -8.84 6.78 -5.06
CA ILE A 111 -8.35 5.64 -4.28
C ILE A 111 -8.31 4.45 -5.22
N TRP A 112 -7.10 4.03 -5.56
CA TRP A 112 -6.90 2.99 -6.56
C TRP A 112 -7.13 1.58 -6.01
N GLY A 113 -6.77 1.36 -4.76
CA GLY A 113 -6.94 0.05 -4.13
C GLY A 113 -6.60 0.09 -2.65
N VAL A 114 -6.77 -1.05 -2.00
CA VAL A 114 -6.49 -1.23 -0.57
C VAL A 114 -5.22 -2.07 -0.41
N ILE A 115 -4.34 -1.67 0.48
CA ILE A 115 -3.14 -2.44 0.78
C ILE A 115 -3.57 -3.64 1.62
N ALA A 116 -3.40 -4.83 1.07
CA ALA A 116 -3.85 -6.07 1.68
C ALA A 116 -2.71 -6.87 2.32
N GLY A 117 -1.48 -6.56 1.98
CA GLY A 117 -0.35 -7.27 2.54
C GLY A 117 0.97 -6.61 2.17
N VAL A 118 2.02 -7.06 2.84
CA VAL A 118 3.38 -6.56 2.66
C VAL A 118 4.33 -7.74 2.53
N VAL A 119 5.25 -7.63 1.59
CA VAL A 119 6.33 -8.59 1.41
C VAL A 119 7.64 -7.84 1.59
N ARG A 120 8.48 -8.34 2.48
CA ARG A 120 9.81 -7.79 2.70
C ARG A 120 10.84 -8.87 2.51
N ARG A 121 11.84 -8.55 1.72
CA ARG A 121 12.96 -9.45 1.48
C ARG A 121 14.03 -9.20 2.51
N TYR A 122 14.53 -10.29 3.11
CA TYR A 122 15.73 -10.22 3.91
C TYR A 122 16.91 -10.62 3.04
N ASP A 123 17.90 -9.76 3.00
CA ASP A 123 19.14 -10.06 2.32
C ASP A 123 20.10 -10.63 3.36
N LEU A 124 20.39 -11.92 3.22
CA LEU A 124 21.23 -12.63 4.17
C LEU A 124 22.70 -12.70 3.74
N ALA A 125 23.02 -12.08 2.63
CA ALA A 125 24.40 -12.09 2.12
C ALA A 125 25.30 -11.17 2.93
#